data_a5824c115144c4e387a011561aa8a5d9
#
_entry.id   a5824c115144c4e387a011561aa8a5d9
#
_cell.length_a   1.000
_cell.length_b   1.000
_cell.length_c   1.000
_cell.angle_alpha   90.00
_cell.angle_beta   90.00
_cell.angle_gamma   90.00
#
_symmetry.space_group_name_H-M   'P 1'
#
loop_
_entity.id
_entity.type
_entity.pdbx_description
1 polymer ?
#
loop_
_entity_poly.entity_id
_entity_poly.type
_entity_poly.pdbx_seq_one_letter_code
_entity_poly.pdbx_strand_id
1 'polypeptide(L)'
;MPLFQNTVVTRQLKTQNKTLISEKWLAYKAHFFNPAIQENIRNAKEEQYQEGFLRDLFVTIFGYTLNPETNFNLTTELKNAKDSKKADGGIIIDGTVVGVIELKGTNTTDLAKVEPQAFGYKNNQQDCVYVITSNFEKLRFYIDNAIEHIEFNLFTLSEEAFQLLYVCIAFENIKKTFLKN
;
A
#
# COMPACT_ATOMS: atom_id res chain seq x y z
N MET A 1 20.93 0.23 -3.16
CA MET A 1 20.65 1.60 -3.74
C MET A 1 19.24 1.98 -3.33
N PRO A 2 18.90 3.25 -3.16
CA PRO A 2 17.52 3.61 -2.83
C PRO A 2 16.58 3.31 -4.02
N LEU A 3 15.38 2.81 -3.76
CA LEU A 3 14.36 2.45 -4.76
C LEU A 3 14.11 3.56 -5.80
N PHE A 4 14.28 4.82 -5.39
CA PHE A 4 14.19 5.99 -6.26
C PHE A 4 15.39 6.91 -6.13
N GLN A 5 15.81 7.50 -7.25
CA GLN A 5 16.77 8.62 -7.22
C GLN A 5 16.08 9.87 -6.64
N ASN A 6 16.78 10.63 -5.82
CA ASN A 6 16.24 11.86 -5.21
C ASN A 6 15.68 12.87 -6.21
N THR A 7 16.29 12.96 -7.40
CA THR A 7 15.83 13.83 -8.50
C THR A 7 14.45 13.41 -9.02
N VAL A 8 14.19 12.11 -9.10
CA VAL A 8 12.90 11.56 -9.54
C VAL A 8 11.83 11.85 -8.49
N VAL A 9 12.11 11.60 -7.23
CA VAL A 9 11.19 11.91 -6.10
C VAL A 9 10.85 13.40 -6.09
N THR A 10 11.86 14.28 -6.14
CA THR A 10 11.66 15.73 -6.13
C THR A 10 10.80 16.20 -7.30
N ARG A 11 11.01 15.63 -8.49
CA ARG A 11 10.19 15.94 -9.67
C ARG A 11 8.76 15.49 -9.49
N GLN A 12 8.52 14.27 -8.99
CA GLN A 12 7.17 13.76 -8.78
C GLN A 12 6.42 14.55 -7.71
N LEU A 13 7.08 14.92 -6.62
CA LEU A 13 6.49 15.77 -5.57
C LEU A 13 6.03 17.14 -6.10
N LYS A 14 6.76 17.73 -7.05
CA LYS A 14 6.38 19.02 -7.68
C LYS A 14 5.13 18.91 -8.55
N THR A 15 4.80 17.71 -9.07
CA THR A 15 3.62 17.49 -9.91
C THR A 15 2.34 17.20 -9.13
N GLN A 16 2.45 17.01 -7.82
CA GLN A 16 1.32 16.67 -6.97
C GLN A 16 0.42 17.86 -6.67
N ASN A 17 -0.87 17.59 -6.49
CA ASN A 17 -1.82 18.58 -5.98
C ASN A 17 -1.58 18.81 -4.48
N LYS A 18 -0.92 19.92 -4.14
CA LYS A 18 -0.53 20.24 -2.77
C LYS A 18 -1.72 20.39 -1.83
N THR A 19 -2.83 20.97 -2.29
CA THR A 19 -4.04 21.12 -1.48
C THR A 19 -4.61 19.75 -1.12
N LEU A 20 -4.76 18.87 -2.11
CA LEU A 20 -5.25 17.51 -1.88
C LEU A 20 -4.35 16.72 -0.92
N ILE A 21 -3.03 16.79 -1.10
CA ILE A 21 -2.09 16.10 -0.20
C ILE A 21 -2.20 16.65 1.23
N SER A 22 -2.34 17.96 1.41
CA SER A 22 -2.52 18.56 2.74
C SER A 22 -3.82 18.09 3.40
N GLU A 23 -4.92 18.00 2.66
CA GLU A 23 -6.19 17.46 3.15
C GLU A 23 -6.04 15.97 3.56
N LYS A 24 -5.38 15.18 2.70
CA LYS A 24 -5.12 13.75 2.99
C LYS A 24 -4.17 13.58 4.18
N TRP A 25 -3.19 14.44 4.36
CA TRP A 25 -2.32 14.45 5.53
C TRP A 25 -3.09 14.70 6.82
N LEU A 26 -4.03 15.64 6.83
CA LEU A 26 -4.89 15.90 7.98
C LEU A 26 -5.78 14.69 8.30
N ALA A 27 -6.41 14.10 7.30
CA ALA A 27 -7.23 12.90 7.46
C ALA A 27 -6.39 11.70 7.95
N TYR A 28 -5.18 11.53 7.43
CA TYR A 28 -4.23 10.50 7.85
C TYR A 28 -3.89 10.63 9.34
N LYS A 29 -3.50 11.82 9.79
CA LYS A 29 -3.18 12.07 11.19
C LYS A 29 -4.36 11.84 12.13
N ALA A 30 -5.55 12.23 11.71
CA ALA A 30 -6.76 12.04 12.53
C ALA A 30 -7.02 10.56 12.85
N HIS A 31 -6.62 9.65 11.98
CA HIS A 31 -6.75 8.20 12.19
C HIS A 31 -5.45 7.58 12.74
N PHE A 32 -4.37 7.60 11.98
CA PHE A 32 -3.15 6.86 12.31
C PHE A 32 -2.33 7.45 13.44
N PHE A 33 -2.52 8.71 13.79
CA PHE A 33 -1.87 9.35 14.96
C PHE A 33 -2.74 9.39 16.19
N ASN A 34 -3.95 8.86 16.14
CA ASN A 34 -4.82 8.74 17.31
C ASN A 34 -4.31 7.60 18.21
N PRO A 35 -3.90 7.89 19.47
CA PRO A 35 -3.31 6.87 20.35
C PRO A 35 -4.26 5.72 20.67
N ALA A 36 -5.56 5.99 20.79
CA ALA A 36 -6.56 4.96 21.08
C ALA A 36 -6.73 4.02 19.86
N ILE A 37 -6.71 4.56 18.65
CA ILE A 37 -6.76 3.75 17.42
C ILE A 37 -5.48 2.93 17.28
N GLN A 38 -4.31 3.51 17.52
CA GLN A 38 -3.04 2.77 17.49
C GLN A 38 -3.03 1.61 18.48
N GLU A 39 -3.53 1.81 19.70
CA GLU A 39 -3.64 0.75 20.70
C GLU A 39 -4.61 -0.35 20.24
N ASN A 40 -5.77 0.01 19.71
CA ASN A 40 -6.73 -0.94 19.19
C ASN A 40 -6.15 -1.77 18.03
N ILE A 41 -5.42 -1.13 17.12
CA ILE A 41 -4.73 -1.82 16.00
C ILE A 41 -3.70 -2.82 16.55
N ARG A 42 -2.89 -2.42 17.54
CA ARG A 42 -1.87 -3.31 18.14
C ARG A 42 -2.50 -4.52 18.84
N ASN A 43 -3.69 -4.38 19.39
CA ASN A 43 -4.42 -5.44 20.09
C ASN A 43 -5.34 -6.26 19.18
N ALA A 44 -5.57 -5.82 17.95
CA ALA A 44 -6.40 -6.55 17.00
C ALA A 44 -5.69 -7.79 16.46
N LYS A 45 -6.46 -8.85 16.22
CA LYS A 45 -5.99 -9.96 15.41
C LYS A 45 -5.89 -9.52 13.94
N GLU A 46 -5.03 -10.19 13.19
CA GLU A 46 -4.79 -9.90 11.78
C GLU A 46 -6.10 -9.81 10.98
N GLU A 47 -6.92 -10.85 11.06
CA GLU A 47 -8.19 -10.94 10.34
C GLU A 47 -9.24 -9.90 10.74
N GLN A 48 -9.10 -9.30 11.93
CA GLN A 48 -10.03 -8.28 12.41
C GLN A 48 -9.82 -6.91 11.74
N TYR A 49 -8.61 -6.63 11.25
CA TYR A 49 -8.29 -5.32 10.72
C TYR A 49 -7.86 -5.31 9.24
N GLN A 50 -7.71 -6.44 8.59
CA GLN A 50 -7.28 -6.50 7.18
C GLN A 50 -8.15 -5.63 6.27
N GLU A 51 -9.46 -5.84 6.25
CA GLU A 51 -10.36 -5.03 5.42
C GLU A 51 -10.43 -3.58 5.91
N GLY A 52 -10.46 -3.36 7.22
CA GLY A 52 -10.42 -2.03 7.83
C GLY A 52 -9.19 -1.24 7.40
N PHE A 53 -8.02 -1.87 7.40
CA PHE A 53 -6.77 -1.25 6.96
C PHE A 53 -6.82 -0.84 5.48
N LEU A 54 -7.35 -1.70 4.62
CA LEU A 54 -7.53 -1.35 3.20
C LEU A 54 -8.48 -0.16 3.04
N ARG A 55 -9.57 -0.09 3.80
CA ARG A 55 -10.48 1.05 3.79
C ARG A 55 -9.85 2.32 4.34
N ASP A 56 -9.23 2.24 5.52
CA ASP A 56 -8.69 3.41 6.20
C ASP A 56 -7.52 4.04 5.43
N LEU A 57 -6.61 3.22 4.90
CA LEU A 57 -5.42 3.71 4.22
C LEU A 57 -5.64 3.86 2.71
N PHE A 58 -6.04 2.78 2.04
CA PHE A 58 -6.10 2.79 0.57
C PHE A 58 -7.32 3.55 0.04
N VAL A 59 -8.50 3.33 0.60
CA VAL A 59 -9.71 4.03 0.14
C VAL A 59 -9.70 5.47 0.61
N THR A 60 -9.62 5.71 1.91
CA THR A 60 -9.80 7.05 2.49
C THR A 60 -8.64 7.99 2.15
N ILE A 61 -7.40 7.51 2.24
CA ILE A 61 -6.22 8.35 2.03
C ILE A 61 -5.76 8.32 0.57
N PHE A 62 -5.59 7.13 -0.02
CA PHE A 62 -4.95 6.97 -1.33
C PHE A 62 -5.90 6.93 -2.53
N GLY A 63 -7.22 7.07 -2.31
CA GLY A 63 -8.19 7.27 -3.37
C GLY A 63 -8.56 6.02 -4.16
N TYR A 64 -8.39 4.84 -3.60
CA TYR A 64 -8.86 3.58 -4.19
C TYR A 64 -10.36 3.38 -4.01
N THR A 65 -10.94 2.57 -4.88
CA THR A 65 -12.32 2.10 -4.80
C THR A 65 -12.30 0.60 -4.54
N LEU A 66 -12.86 0.19 -3.41
CA LEU A 66 -12.84 -1.22 -2.97
C LEU A 66 -14.01 -2.00 -3.56
N ASN A 67 -13.73 -3.22 -4.03
CA ASN A 67 -14.77 -4.19 -4.41
C ASN A 67 -15.75 -4.40 -3.21
N PRO A 68 -17.11 -4.39 -3.41
CA PRO A 68 -17.82 -4.53 -4.68
C PRO A 68 -18.29 -3.22 -5.33
N GLU A 69 -17.77 -2.07 -4.96
CA GLU A 69 -18.16 -0.80 -5.56
C GLU A 69 -17.97 -0.78 -7.08
N THR A 70 -18.78 0.02 -7.78
CA THR A 70 -18.69 0.15 -9.24
C THR A 70 -17.30 0.68 -9.63
N ASN A 71 -16.71 0.06 -10.66
CA ASN A 71 -15.37 0.39 -11.16
C ASN A 71 -14.26 0.26 -10.10
N PHE A 72 -14.37 -0.72 -9.21
CA PHE A 72 -13.35 -0.96 -8.21
C PHE A 72 -11.97 -1.20 -8.86
N ASN A 73 -10.95 -0.75 -8.13
CA ASN A 73 -9.53 -0.87 -8.48
C ASN A 73 -8.70 -1.44 -7.32
N LEU A 74 -9.38 -1.85 -6.27
CA LEU A 74 -8.84 -2.56 -5.11
C LEU A 74 -9.77 -3.70 -4.76
N THR A 75 -9.23 -4.88 -4.50
CA THR A 75 -10.01 -6.04 -4.03
C THR A 75 -9.35 -6.67 -2.83
N THR A 76 -10.16 -7.29 -1.96
CA THR A 76 -9.70 -8.19 -0.93
C THR A 76 -9.53 -9.60 -1.50
N GLU A 77 -8.77 -10.46 -0.82
CA GLU A 77 -8.65 -11.87 -1.16
C GLU A 77 -8.34 -12.15 -2.64
N LEU A 78 -7.34 -11.47 -3.20
CA LEU A 78 -6.93 -11.68 -4.59
C LEU A 78 -6.42 -13.11 -4.80
N LYS A 79 -7.14 -13.88 -5.61
CA LYS A 79 -6.76 -15.27 -5.94
C LYS A 79 -5.56 -15.32 -6.88
N ASN A 80 -4.67 -16.28 -6.63
CA ASN A 80 -3.63 -16.64 -7.58
C ASN A 80 -4.23 -17.20 -8.87
N ALA A 81 -3.54 -16.98 -9.98
CA ALA A 81 -3.94 -17.53 -11.29
C ALA A 81 -3.79 -19.05 -11.35
N LYS A 82 -2.86 -19.64 -10.61
CA LYS A 82 -2.44 -21.05 -10.75
C LYS A 82 -2.77 -21.96 -9.56
N ASP A 83 -3.13 -21.39 -8.41
CA ASP A 83 -3.43 -22.18 -7.21
C ASP A 83 -4.58 -21.55 -6.41
N SER A 84 -4.94 -22.15 -5.26
CA SER A 84 -6.04 -21.67 -4.40
C SER A 84 -5.63 -20.61 -3.40
N LYS A 85 -4.36 -20.21 -3.36
CA LYS A 85 -3.87 -19.20 -2.41
C LYS A 85 -4.36 -17.81 -2.81
N LYS A 86 -4.49 -16.95 -1.82
CA LYS A 86 -4.99 -15.60 -1.98
C LYS A 86 -4.07 -14.61 -1.27
N ALA A 87 -3.73 -13.50 -1.94
CA ALA A 87 -3.18 -12.33 -1.27
C ALA A 87 -4.31 -11.57 -0.55
N ASP A 88 -3.98 -10.85 0.51
CA ASP A 88 -4.97 -10.08 1.29
C ASP A 88 -5.58 -8.93 0.50
N GLY A 89 -4.84 -8.38 -0.47
CA GLY A 89 -5.35 -7.36 -1.37
C GLY A 89 -4.70 -7.37 -2.75
N GLY A 90 -5.39 -6.79 -3.72
CA GLY A 90 -4.92 -6.61 -5.09
C GLY A 90 -5.29 -5.26 -5.65
N ILE A 91 -4.35 -4.62 -6.34
CA ILE A 91 -4.54 -3.37 -7.07
C ILE A 91 -4.78 -3.70 -8.54
N ILE A 92 -5.85 -3.16 -9.10
CA ILE A 92 -6.32 -3.48 -10.45
C ILE A 92 -6.41 -2.20 -11.28
N ILE A 93 -5.82 -2.19 -12.47
CA ILE A 93 -5.96 -1.13 -13.47
C ILE A 93 -6.44 -1.76 -14.78
N ASP A 94 -7.56 -1.28 -15.28
CA ASP A 94 -8.15 -1.73 -16.54
C ASP A 94 -8.24 -3.28 -16.65
N GLY A 95 -8.63 -3.93 -15.55
CA GLY A 95 -8.77 -5.38 -15.45
C GLY A 95 -7.48 -6.15 -15.20
N THR A 96 -6.33 -5.48 -15.16
CA THR A 96 -5.02 -6.07 -14.90
C THR A 96 -4.61 -5.90 -13.46
N VAL A 97 -4.15 -6.97 -12.80
CA VAL A 97 -3.56 -6.90 -11.46
C VAL A 97 -2.16 -6.33 -11.56
N VAL A 98 -1.96 -5.12 -11.07
CA VAL A 98 -0.68 -4.41 -11.11
C VAL A 98 0.06 -4.41 -9.77
N GLY A 99 -0.63 -4.73 -8.69
CA GLY A 99 -0.03 -4.78 -7.34
C GLY A 99 -0.71 -5.82 -6.45
N VAL A 100 0.07 -6.40 -5.56
CA VAL A 100 -0.40 -7.29 -4.49
C VAL A 100 -0.11 -6.69 -3.13
N ILE A 101 -0.98 -6.95 -2.18
CA ILE A 101 -0.88 -6.48 -0.80
C ILE A 101 -0.95 -7.70 0.11
N GLU A 102 0.03 -7.84 1.00
CA GLU A 102 0.08 -8.87 2.03
C GLU A 102 0.14 -8.22 3.40
N LEU A 103 -0.77 -8.60 4.26
CA LEU A 103 -0.97 -8.03 5.59
C LEU A 103 -0.68 -9.05 6.67
N LYS A 104 -0.11 -8.59 7.77
CA LYS A 104 0.12 -9.37 8.99
C LYS A 104 -0.29 -8.56 10.21
N GLY A 105 -0.56 -9.24 11.31
CA GLY A 105 -0.77 -8.56 12.58
C GLY A 105 0.51 -7.88 13.10
N THR A 106 0.36 -6.92 14.01
CA THR A 106 1.48 -6.15 14.60
C THR A 106 2.50 -7.00 15.35
N ASN A 107 2.15 -8.23 15.75
CA ASN A 107 3.06 -9.22 16.33
C ASN A 107 4.12 -9.72 15.32
N THR A 108 3.90 -9.56 14.03
CA THR A 108 4.92 -9.80 13.00
C THR A 108 5.77 -8.55 12.84
N THR A 109 6.82 -8.42 13.64
CA THR A 109 7.65 -7.20 13.71
C THR A 109 8.65 -7.06 12.57
N ASP A 110 9.01 -8.16 11.91
CA ASP A 110 9.97 -8.21 10.80
C ASP A 110 9.24 -8.52 9.48
N LEU A 111 9.04 -7.49 8.66
CA LEU A 111 8.37 -7.62 7.37
C LEU A 111 9.20 -8.36 6.31
N ALA A 112 10.52 -8.57 6.53
CA ALA A 112 11.31 -9.43 5.64
C ALA A 112 10.79 -10.88 5.60
N LYS A 113 10.18 -11.34 6.68
CA LYS A 113 9.56 -12.68 6.76
C LYS A 113 8.29 -12.81 5.91
N VAL A 114 7.68 -11.69 5.53
CA VAL A 114 6.45 -11.63 4.73
C VAL A 114 6.77 -11.60 3.23
N GLU A 115 7.97 -11.14 2.86
CA GLU A 115 8.40 -10.98 1.46
C GLU A 115 8.22 -12.25 0.61
N PRO A 116 8.66 -13.45 1.03
CA PRO A 116 8.54 -14.65 0.20
C PRO A 116 7.08 -14.95 -0.17
N GLN A 117 6.16 -14.75 0.75
CA GLN A 117 4.74 -14.96 0.51
C GLN A 117 4.18 -13.91 -0.47
N ALA A 118 4.46 -12.63 -0.23
CA ALA A 118 3.98 -11.52 -1.06
C ALA A 118 4.52 -11.62 -2.49
N PHE A 119 5.80 -11.91 -2.68
CA PHE A 119 6.39 -12.12 -4.00
C PHE A 119 5.93 -13.42 -4.68
N GLY A 120 5.57 -14.44 -3.90
CA GLY A 120 4.87 -15.63 -4.41
C GLY A 120 3.55 -15.25 -5.09
N TYR A 121 2.76 -14.38 -4.49
CA TYR A 121 1.53 -13.86 -5.10
C TYR A 121 1.80 -13.00 -6.33
N LYS A 122 2.78 -12.08 -6.27
CA LYS A 122 3.20 -11.28 -7.42
C LYS A 122 3.53 -12.15 -8.63
N ASN A 123 4.33 -13.18 -8.42
CA ASN A 123 4.79 -14.08 -9.50
C ASN A 123 3.67 -14.93 -10.12
N ASN A 124 2.50 -14.99 -9.47
CA ASN A 124 1.29 -15.63 -10.00
C ASN A 124 0.40 -14.67 -10.82
N GLN A 125 0.74 -13.38 -10.88
CA GLN A 125 0.03 -12.38 -11.68
C GLN A 125 0.93 -11.90 -12.81
N GLN A 126 0.43 -11.92 -14.05
CA GLN A 126 1.26 -11.74 -15.26
C GLN A 126 1.97 -10.39 -15.31
N ASP A 127 1.26 -9.29 -15.04
CA ASP A 127 1.75 -7.93 -15.21
C ASP A 127 1.90 -7.18 -13.87
N CYS A 128 2.02 -7.93 -12.78
CA CYS A 128 2.13 -7.35 -11.45
C CYS A 128 3.54 -6.80 -11.23
N VAL A 129 3.61 -5.51 -10.91
CA VAL A 129 4.85 -4.74 -10.69
C VAL A 129 5.03 -4.40 -9.22
N TYR A 130 3.95 -4.07 -8.53
CA TYR A 130 4.02 -3.53 -7.18
C TYR A 130 3.76 -4.62 -6.14
N VAL A 131 4.54 -4.57 -5.05
CA VAL A 131 4.31 -5.38 -3.86
C VAL A 131 4.25 -4.45 -2.66
N ILE A 132 3.24 -4.62 -1.82
CA ILE A 132 3.08 -3.91 -0.56
C ILE A 132 2.95 -4.94 0.54
N THR A 133 3.77 -4.82 1.57
CA THR A 133 3.65 -5.61 2.79
C THR A 133 3.41 -4.70 3.98
N SER A 134 2.57 -5.09 4.92
CA SER A 134 2.34 -4.30 6.13
C SER A 134 1.97 -5.18 7.30
N ASN A 135 2.36 -4.73 8.51
CA ASN A 135 1.83 -5.23 9.77
C ASN A 135 0.92 -4.21 10.47
N PHE A 136 0.29 -3.33 9.70
CA PHE A 136 -0.56 -2.23 10.14
C PHE A 136 0.17 -1.06 10.81
N GLU A 137 1.35 -1.27 11.40
CA GLU A 137 2.21 -0.22 11.96
C GLU A 137 3.35 0.14 11.03
N LYS A 138 3.95 -0.85 10.33
CA LYS A 138 4.95 -0.66 9.30
C LYS A 138 4.39 -1.04 7.94
N LEU A 139 4.88 -0.38 6.89
CA LEU A 139 4.53 -0.68 5.52
C LEU A 139 5.79 -0.62 4.67
N ARG A 140 6.01 -1.64 3.83
CA ARG A 140 7.06 -1.65 2.80
C ARG A 140 6.44 -1.61 1.42
N PHE A 141 7.06 -0.83 0.55
CA PHE A 141 6.73 -0.71 -0.86
C PHE A 141 7.89 -1.18 -1.72
N TYR A 142 7.59 -2.06 -2.67
CA TYR A 142 8.55 -2.66 -3.59
C TYR A 142 8.09 -2.48 -5.03
N ILE A 143 9.08 -2.43 -5.94
CA ILE A 143 8.85 -2.46 -7.40
C ILE A 143 9.65 -3.62 -7.98
N ASP A 144 8.97 -4.49 -8.71
CA ASP A 144 9.50 -5.66 -9.44
C ASP A 144 10.13 -6.75 -8.58
N ASN A 145 11.00 -6.44 -7.64
CA ASN A 145 11.77 -7.41 -6.88
C ASN A 145 11.94 -7.01 -5.41
N ALA A 146 12.45 -7.92 -4.58
CA ALA A 146 12.65 -7.72 -3.15
C ALA A 146 14.00 -7.11 -2.76
N ILE A 147 14.84 -6.73 -3.74
CA ILE A 147 16.20 -6.25 -3.47
C ILE A 147 16.17 -4.88 -2.78
N GLU A 148 15.27 -4.02 -3.23
CA GLU A 148 15.13 -2.66 -2.71
C GLU A 148 13.67 -2.38 -2.33
N HIS A 149 13.49 -1.67 -1.23
CA HIS A 149 12.18 -1.23 -0.77
C HIS A 149 12.28 0.10 -0.04
N ILE A 150 11.13 0.72 0.18
CA ILE A 150 10.97 1.84 1.12
C ILE A 150 10.09 1.34 2.27
N GLU A 151 10.55 1.54 3.49
CA GLU A 151 9.77 1.25 4.70
C GLU A 151 9.27 2.53 5.33
N PHE A 152 8.01 2.52 5.74
CA PHE A 152 7.33 3.60 6.46
C PHE A 152 6.83 3.08 7.80
N ASN A 153 6.99 3.88 8.88
CA ASN A 153 6.25 3.64 10.11
C ASN A 153 4.99 4.52 10.09
N LEU A 154 3.83 3.88 9.93
CA LEU A 154 2.55 4.56 9.73
C LEU A 154 2.09 5.36 10.96
N PHE A 155 2.57 5.00 12.16
CA PHE A 155 2.17 5.65 13.41
C PHE A 155 3.02 6.89 13.76
N THR A 156 4.13 7.11 13.03
CA THR A 156 5.10 8.16 13.33
C THR A 156 5.62 8.89 12.07
N LEU A 157 4.89 8.84 10.95
CA LEU A 157 5.33 9.50 9.72
C LEU A 157 5.55 11.00 9.92
N SER A 158 6.66 11.53 9.36
CA SER A 158 6.76 12.96 9.08
C SER A 158 5.89 13.33 7.87
N GLU A 159 5.62 14.62 7.70
CA GLU A 159 4.87 15.11 6.54
C GLU A 159 5.61 14.79 5.23
N GLU A 160 6.93 14.92 5.20
CA GLU A 160 7.76 14.57 4.05
C GLU A 160 7.68 13.07 3.72
N ALA A 161 7.72 12.21 4.75
CA ALA A 161 7.57 10.77 4.55
C ALA A 161 6.15 10.43 4.07
N PHE A 162 5.11 11.12 4.55
CA PHE A 162 3.76 10.97 4.04
C PHE A 162 3.64 11.37 2.56
N GLN A 163 4.24 12.48 2.17
CA GLN A 163 4.27 12.91 0.76
C GLN A 163 4.93 11.84 -0.13
N LEU A 164 6.05 11.25 0.32
CA LEU A 164 6.69 10.15 -0.40
C LEU A 164 5.79 8.91 -0.48
N LEU A 165 5.15 8.53 0.63
CA LEU A 165 4.20 7.42 0.67
C LEU A 165 3.02 7.66 -0.30
N TYR A 166 2.51 8.89 -0.35
CA TYR A 166 1.44 9.28 -1.28
C TYR A 166 1.89 9.16 -2.74
N VAL A 167 3.10 9.62 -3.07
CA VAL A 167 3.67 9.46 -4.42
C VAL A 167 3.80 7.98 -4.81
N CYS A 168 4.19 7.12 -3.87
CA CYS A 168 4.39 5.70 -4.13
C CYS A 168 3.07 4.95 -4.35
N ILE A 169 2.03 5.24 -3.55
CA ILE A 169 0.89 4.32 -3.39
C ILE A 169 -0.44 4.93 -3.84
N ALA A 170 -0.61 6.26 -3.84
CA ALA A 170 -1.88 6.85 -4.26
C ALA A 170 -2.30 6.36 -5.65
N PHE A 171 -3.58 5.99 -5.80
CA PHE A 171 -4.08 5.36 -7.03
C PHE A 171 -3.78 6.18 -8.28
N GLU A 172 -3.96 7.51 -8.21
CA GLU A 172 -3.66 8.41 -9.33
C GLU A 172 -2.19 8.35 -9.80
N ASN A 173 -1.25 8.08 -8.88
CA ASN A 173 0.18 7.98 -9.18
C ASN A 173 0.54 6.60 -9.72
N ILE A 174 0.04 5.54 -9.12
CA ILE A 174 0.22 4.15 -9.62
C ILE A 174 -0.35 4.02 -11.03
N LYS A 175 -1.55 4.53 -11.27
CA LYS A 175 -2.17 4.51 -12.60
C LYS A 175 -1.33 5.23 -13.65
N LYS A 176 -0.82 6.43 -13.35
CA LYS A 176 0.02 7.21 -14.27
C LYS A 176 1.33 6.49 -14.60
N THR A 177 1.96 5.87 -13.59
CA THR A 177 3.24 5.18 -13.77
C THR A 177 3.06 3.91 -14.59
N PHE A 178 2.03 3.13 -14.30
CA PHE A 178 1.71 1.90 -15.02
C PHE A 178 1.37 2.16 -16.51
N LEU A 179 0.61 3.21 -16.79
CA LEU A 179 0.21 3.54 -18.17
C LEU A 179 1.35 4.18 -19.01
N LYS A 180 2.50 4.51 -18.40
CA LYS A 180 3.65 5.09 -19.10
C LYS A 180 4.76 4.09 -19.43
N ASN A 181 4.64 2.87 -18.92
CA ASN A 181 5.52 1.73 -19.21
C ASN A 181 4.85 0.80 -20.22
#